data_ff5d403b66bc00da4f6e6c1ffcadd753
#
_entry.id   ff5d403b66bc00da4f6e6c1ffcadd753
#
_cell.length_a   1.000
_cell.length_b   1.000
_cell.length_c   1.000
_cell.angle_alpha   90.00
_cell.angle_beta   90.00
_cell.angle_gamma   90.00
#
_symmetry.space_group_name_H-M   'P 1'
#
loop_
_entity.id
_entity.type
_entity.pdbx_description
1 polymer ?
#
loop_
_entity_poly.entity_id
_entity_poly.type
_entity_poly.pdbx_seq_one_letter_code
_entity_poly.pdbx_strand_id
1 'polypeptide(L)'
;IVKDVEELCPNAWVINFTNPAGMVTEAVYRHTGFKRFIGVCNIPIGMKMFIRDVLMLKDSDDLSIDLFGLNHMVFIKDVLVNGKSRFAELLDGVASGQLKASSVKNIFDLPFSEGLIRSLNLLPCSYLLYYFKQKEMLAIEMGEYYKGGARAQVVQKVEKQLFELYKNPELKVKPKE
;
A
#
# COMPACT_ATOMS: atom_id res chain seq x y z
N ILE A 1 2.72 23.01 -12.23
CA ILE A 1 3.18 22.84 -10.82
C ILE A 1 4.68 22.53 -10.79
N VAL A 2 5.20 21.38 -11.29
CA VAL A 2 6.63 21.02 -11.13
C VAL A 2 7.55 22.01 -11.83
N LYS A 3 7.19 22.51 -13.01
CA LYS A 3 7.94 23.56 -13.69
C LYS A 3 7.99 24.88 -12.89
N ASP A 4 6.88 25.21 -12.24
CA ASP A 4 6.82 26.38 -11.36
C ASP A 4 7.71 26.19 -10.12
N VAL A 5 7.77 24.96 -9.57
CA VAL A 5 8.68 24.64 -8.46
C VAL A 5 10.13 24.69 -8.92
N GLU A 6 10.44 24.20 -10.12
CA GLU A 6 11.78 24.27 -10.71
C GLU A 6 12.27 25.71 -10.85
N GLU A 7 11.37 26.61 -11.24
CA GLU A 7 11.67 28.04 -11.42
C GLU A 7 11.74 28.79 -10.07
N LEU A 8 10.73 28.63 -9.22
CA LEU A 8 10.55 29.44 -8.03
C LEU A 8 11.27 28.89 -6.79
N CYS A 9 11.47 27.56 -6.73
CA CYS A 9 12.04 26.86 -5.58
C CYS A 9 12.96 25.71 -6.02
N PRO A 10 14.04 25.96 -6.78
CA PRO A 10 14.85 24.92 -7.43
C PRO A 10 15.52 23.96 -6.44
N ASN A 11 15.67 24.34 -5.19
CA ASN A 11 16.27 23.52 -4.14
C ASN A 11 15.26 22.71 -3.32
N ALA A 12 13.96 22.89 -3.55
CA ALA A 12 12.92 22.14 -2.84
C ALA A 12 12.85 20.68 -3.31
N TRP A 13 12.52 19.77 -2.40
CA TRP A 13 12.11 18.41 -2.75
C TRP A 13 10.60 18.37 -2.94
N VAL A 14 10.15 17.72 -4.00
CA VAL A 14 8.74 17.41 -4.21
C VAL A 14 8.51 15.94 -3.91
N ILE A 15 7.67 15.65 -2.92
CA ILE A 15 7.27 14.30 -2.56
C ILE A 15 5.85 14.08 -3.08
N ASN A 16 5.71 13.19 -4.06
CA ASN A 16 4.44 12.88 -4.69
C ASN A 16 3.82 11.62 -4.08
N PHE A 17 2.63 11.77 -3.52
CA PHE A 17 1.81 10.66 -3.02
C PHE A 17 0.60 10.39 -3.92
N THR A 18 0.45 11.15 -5.00
CA THR A 18 -0.68 11.02 -5.95
C THR A 18 -0.50 9.79 -6.82
N ASN A 19 -1.53 8.97 -6.90
CA ASN A 19 -1.55 7.80 -7.76
C ASN A 19 -1.99 8.13 -9.21
N PRO A 20 -1.45 7.43 -10.19
CA PRO A 20 -0.41 6.40 -10.12
C PRO A 20 1.00 7.01 -9.95
N ALA A 21 1.56 6.89 -8.74
CA ALA A 21 2.78 7.59 -8.33
C ALA A 21 3.98 7.33 -9.26
N GLY A 22 4.13 6.10 -9.76
CA GLY A 22 5.20 5.74 -10.71
C GLY A 22 5.07 6.47 -12.04
N MET A 23 3.88 6.53 -12.62
CA MET A 23 3.64 7.24 -13.89
C MET A 23 3.85 8.74 -13.75
N VAL A 24 3.39 9.34 -12.64
CA VAL A 24 3.58 10.77 -12.36
C VAL A 24 5.08 11.07 -12.21
N THR A 25 5.81 10.24 -11.49
CA THR A 25 7.28 10.39 -11.31
C THR A 25 8.01 10.27 -12.65
N GLU A 26 7.68 9.27 -13.46
CA GLU A 26 8.24 9.07 -14.79
C GLU A 26 7.95 10.28 -15.70
N ALA A 27 6.72 10.78 -15.69
CA ALA A 27 6.33 11.95 -16.47
C ALA A 27 7.14 13.20 -16.09
N VAL A 28 7.36 13.42 -14.79
CA VAL A 28 8.19 14.54 -14.33
C VAL A 28 9.62 14.41 -14.86
N TYR A 29 10.25 13.25 -14.71
CA TYR A 29 11.63 13.05 -15.18
C TYR A 29 11.79 13.13 -16.70
N ARG A 30 10.77 12.74 -17.46
CA ARG A 30 10.81 12.81 -18.93
C ARG A 30 10.52 14.20 -19.49
N HIS A 31 9.68 14.98 -18.80
CA HIS A 31 9.14 16.22 -19.37
C HIS A 31 9.63 17.49 -18.64
N THR A 32 10.47 17.36 -17.63
CA THR A 32 11.10 18.48 -16.92
C THR A 32 12.59 18.21 -16.65
N GLY A 33 13.35 19.26 -16.32
CA GLY A 33 14.73 19.15 -15.82
C GLY A 33 14.82 18.80 -14.34
N PHE A 34 13.70 18.83 -13.62
CA PHE A 34 13.64 18.75 -12.18
C PHE A 34 13.98 17.35 -11.64
N LYS A 35 15.05 17.26 -10.83
CA LYS A 35 15.57 15.99 -10.30
C LYS A 35 15.25 15.73 -8.84
N ARG A 36 14.67 16.71 -8.14
CA ARG A 36 14.31 16.60 -6.71
C ARG A 36 12.86 16.18 -6.53
N PHE A 37 12.44 15.12 -7.23
CA PHE A 37 11.09 14.60 -7.23
C PHE A 37 11.08 13.12 -6.82
N ILE A 38 10.26 12.75 -5.85
CA ILE A 38 10.14 11.37 -5.36
C ILE A 38 8.67 10.98 -5.33
N GLY A 39 8.34 9.86 -5.99
CA GLY A 39 7.05 9.19 -5.81
C GLY A 39 7.13 8.21 -4.63
N VAL A 40 6.15 8.26 -3.74
CA VAL A 40 6.09 7.41 -2.54
C VAL A 40 4.81 6.60 -2.47
N CYS A 41 4.87 5.48 -1.75
CA CYS A 41 3.74 4.62 -1.44
C CYS A 41 3.72 4.31 0.07
N ASN A 42 2.52 4.14 0.63
CA ASN A 42 2.33 3.84 2.05
C ASN A 42 2.40 2.34 2.39
N ILE A 43 2.53 1.45 1.40
CA ILE A 43 2.52 0.00 1.64
C ILE A 43 3.59 -0.44 2.65
N PRO A 44 4.87 -0.03 2.56
CA PRO A 44 5.87 -0.44 3.55
C PRO A 44 5.53 0.02 4.97
N ILE A 45 4.98 1.22 5.12
CA ILE A 45 4.53 1.73 6.43
C ILE A 45 3.31 0.96 6.92
N GLY A 46 2.35 0.66 6.02
CA GLY A 46 1.19 -0.17 6.35
C GLY A 46 1.59 -1.58 6.81
N MET A 47 2.58 -2.19 6.16
CA MET A 47 3.16 -3.47 6.58
C MET A 47 3.80 -3.38 7.98
N LYS A 48 4.54 -2.30 8.25
CA LYS A 48 5.13 -2.04 9.57
C LYS A 48 4.07 -1.90 10.65
N MET A 49 3.02 -1.11 10.40
CA MET A 49 1.90 -0.95 11.35
C MET A 49 1.19 -2.28 11.59
N PHE A 50 0.90 -3.03 10.54
CA PHE A 50 0.29 -4.35 10.64
C PHE A 50 1.10 -5.30 11.54
N ILE A 51 2.43 -5.34 11.37
CA ILE A 51 3.32 -6.17 12.19
C ILE A 51 3.30 -5.73 13.65
N ARG A 52 3.27 -4.42 13.93
CA ARG A 52 3.12 -3.92 15.29
C ARG A 52 1.85 -4.45 15.96
N ASP A 53 0.73 -4.36 15.23
CA ASP A 53 -0.58 -4.81 15.74
C ASP A 53 -0.60 -6.31 15.98
N VAL A 54 -0.12 -7.10 15.02
CA VAL A 54 -0.10 -8.58 15.10
C VAL A 54 0.79 -9.08 16.24
N LEU A 55 1.95 -8.45 16.43
CA LEU A 55 2.88 -8.79 17.50
C LEU A 55 2.54 -8.11 18.85
N MET A 56 1.44 -7.33 18.89
CA MET A 56 1.00 -6.58 20.09
C MET A 56 2.12 -5.72 20.69
N LEU A 57 2.89 -5.04 19.83
CA LEU A 57 4.04 -4.24 20.26
C LEU A 57 3.59 -2.94 20.92
N LYS A 58 4.32 -2.54 21.96
CA LYS A 58 4.16 -1.23 22.63
C LYS A 58 4.79 -0.12 21.75
N ASP A 59 4.38 1.12 21.97
CA ASP A 59 4.96 2.27 21.26
C ASP A 59 6.46 2.44 21.51
N SER A 60 6.92 2.01 22.71
CA SER A 60 8.34 2.01 23.11
C SER A 60 9.18 0.92 22.45
N ASP A 61 8.56 -0.09 21.82
CA ASP A 61 9.31 -1.16 21.17
C ASP A 61 9.91 -0.67 19.85
N ASP A 62 11.22 -0.89 19.69
CA ASP A 62 11.90 -0.62 18.42
C ASP A 62 11.57 -1.73 17.43
N LEU A 63 10.97 -1.33 16.31
CA LEU A 63 10.60 -2.24 15.22
C LEU A 63 11.36 -1.85 13.95
N SER A 64 12.24 -2.74 13.50
CA SER A 64 12.91 -2.69 12.21
C SER A 64 12.45 -3.82 11.31
N ILE A 65 12.26 -3.53 10.02
CA ILE A 65 11.80 -4.51 9.03
C ILE A 65 12.78 -4.51 7.86
N ASP A 66 13.32 -5.67 7.54
CA ASP A 66 14.14 -5.86 6.34
C ASP A 66 13.21 -6.15 5.14
N LEU A 67 13.13 -5.17 4.25
CA LEU A 67 12.28 -5.18 3.06
C LEU A 67 13.14 -5.19 1.80
N PHE A 68 12.71 -5.93 0.80
CA PHE A 68 13.30 -5.83 -0.54
C PHE A 68 12.23 -5.98 -1.63
N GLY A 69 12.53 -5.52 -2.82
CA GLY A 69 11.65 -5.57 -3.99
C GLY A 69 11.30 -4.19 -4.53
N LEU A 70 10.41 -4.18 -5.49
CA LEU A 70 9.86 -2.97 -6.11
C LEU A 70 8.51 -2.63 -5.50
N ASN A 71 8.02 -1.41 -5.73
CA ASN A 71 6.70 -1.00 -5.26
C ASN A 71 5.62 -2.01 -5.69
N HIS A 72 4.76 -2.41 -4.74
CA HIS A 72 3.74 -3.46 -4.86
C HIS A 72 4.28 -4.90 -5.06
N MET A 73 5.58 -5.07 -5.26
CA MET A 73 6.27 -6.36 -5.33
C MET A 73 7.33 -6.44 -4.22
N VAL A 74 6.90 -6.18 -3.00
CA VAL A 74 7.76 -6.11 -1.81
C VAL A 74 7.60 -7.38 -0.98
N PHE A 75 8.72 -7.85 -0.46
CA PHE A 75 8.81 -8.98 0.46
C PHE A 75 9.48 -8.54 1.76
N ILE A 76 9.02 -9.11 2.87
CA ILE A 76 9.69 -9.00 4.16
C ILE A 76 10.58 -10.23 4.32
N LYS A 77 11.85 -9.98 4.59
CA LYS A 77 12.88 -10.99 4.79
C LYS A 77 13.19 -11.21 6.27
N ASP A 78 13.09 -10.15 7.06
CA ASP A 78 13.27 -10.22 8.52
C ASP A 78 12.49 -9.12 9.23
N VAL A 79 12.20 -9.37 10.51
CA VAL A 79 11.53 -8.44 11.42
C VAL A 79 12.27 -8.48 12.75
N LEU A 80 12.85 -7.35 13.13
CA LEU A 80 13.58 -7.20 14.38
C LEU A 80 12.75 -6.37 15.37
N VAL A 81 12.54 -6.92 16.55
CA VAL A 81 11.91 -6.23 17.68
C VAL A 81 12.96 -6.11 18.80
N ASN A 82 13.29 -4.87 19.14
CA ASN A 82 14.36 -4.59 20.13
C ASN A 82 15.67 -5.34 19.78
N GLY A 83 16.01 -5.36 18.49
CA GLY A 83 17.21 -6.01 17.96
C GLY A 83 17.16 -7.54 17.87
N LYS A 84 16.04 -8.18 18.20
CA LYS A 84 15.86 -9.65 18.10
C LYS A 84 14.89 -10.00 16.99
N SER A 85 15.24 -10.98 16.14
CA SER A 85 14.35 -11.44 15.08
C SER A 85 13.10 -12.12 15.67
N ARG A 86 11.93 -11.71 15.17
CA ARG A 86 10.61 -12.29 15.39
C ARG A 86 10.01 -12.83 14.09
N PHE A 87 10.83 -12.97 13.04
CA PHE A 87 10.37 -13.33 11.71
C PHE A 87 9.78 -14.73 11.63
N ALA A 88 10.42 -15.73 12.27
CA ALA A 88 9.93 -17.11 12.26
C ALA A 88 8.51 -17.23 12.83
N GLU A 89 8.21 -16.53 13.92
CA GLU A 89 6.89 -16.49 14.52
C GLU A 89 5.83 -15.92 13.57
N LEU A 90 6.17 -14.80 12.90
CA LEU A 90 5.28 -14.19 11.92
C LEU A 90 5.06 -15.09 10.70
N LEU A 91 6.13 -15.70 10.20
CA LEU A 91 6.08 -16.61 9.06
C LEU A 91 5.17 -17.81 9.36
N ASP A 92 5.34 -18.42 10.51
CA ASP A 92 4.52 -19.57 10.95
C ASP A 92 3.07 -19.17 11.16
N GLY A 93 2.82 -18.02 11.78
CA GLY A 93 1.47 -17.51 12.00
C GLY A 93 0.73 -17.20 10.69
N VAL A 94 1.40 -16.61 9.71
CA VAL A 94 0.82 -16.36 8.38
C VAL A 94 0.66 -17.65 7.59
N ALA A 95 1.64 -18.53 7.60
CA ALA A 95 1.59 -19.80 6.87
C ALA A 95 0.47 -20.72 7.38
N SER A 96 0.28 -20.79 8.70
CA SER A 96 -0.80 -21.57 9.33
C SER A 96 -2.18 -20.93 9.23
N GLY A 97 -2.26 -19.68 8.74
CA GLY A 97 -3.52 -18.94 8.68
C GLY A 97 -4.02 -18.38 10.03
N GLN A 98 -3.23 -18.51 11.09
CA GLN A 98 -3.54 -17.91 12.40
C GLN A 98 -3.44 -16.38 12.36
N LEU A 99 -2.53 -15.85 11.54
CA LEU A 99 -2.38 -14.44 11.30
C LEU A 99 -2.79 -14.11 9.86
N LYS A 100 -3.53 -13.02 9.71
CA LYS A 100 -3.83 -12.49 8.38
C LYS A 100 -2.54 -12.00 7.73
N ALA A 101 -2.46 -12.05 6.40
CA ALA A 101 -1.27 -11.59 5.69
C ALA A 101 -1.24 -10.06 5.50
N SER A 102 -2.35 -9.37 5.74
CA SER A 102 -2.47 -7.93 5.47
C SER A 102 -3.70 -7.30 6.12
N SER A 103 -3.60 -6.00 6.38
CA SER A 103 -4.73 -5.14 6.77
C SER A 103 -5.09 -4.09 5.71
N VAL A 104 -4.66 -4.26 4.47
CA VAL A 104 -4.93 -3.28 3.39
C VAL A 104 -6.39 -3.35 2.97
N LYS A 105 -7.17 -2.32 3.31
CA LYS A 105 -8.64 -2.29 3.15
C LYS A 105 -9.16 -2.43 1.71
N ASN A 106 -8.34 -2.14 0.72
CA ASN A 106 -8.72 -2.18 -0.70
C ASN A 106 -8.18 -3.40 -1.45
N ILE A 107 -7.68 -4.40 -0.73
CA ILE A 107 -7.30 -5.70 -1.27
C ILE A 107 -8.10 -6.75 -0.52
N PHE A 108 -8.68 -7.71 -1.24
CA PHE A 108 -9.43 -8.79 -0.62
C PHE A 108 -8.54 -9.63 0.30
N ASP A 109 -9.10 -9.99 1.44
CA ASP A 109 -8.42 -10.82 2.45
C ASP A 109 -8.43 -12.28 1.99
N LEU A 110 -7.51 -12.61 1.09
CA LEU A 110 -7.29 -13.96 0.62
C LEU A 110 -5.93 -14.44 1.14
N PRO A 111 -5.88 -15.57 1.87
CA PRO A 111 -4.60 -16.06 2.40
C PRO A 111 -3.72 -16.58 1.27
N PHE A 112 -2.42 -16.34 1.39
CA PHE A 112 -1.44 -17.09 0.62
C PHE A 112 -1.46 -18.56 1.06
N SER A 113 -1.16 -19.49 0.14
CA SER A 113 -1.08 -20.90 0.54
C SER A 113 0.11 -21.13 1.48
N GLU A 114 -0.05 -22.00 2.46
CA GLU A 114 1.01 -22.39 3.40
C GLU A 114 2.28 -22.86 2.66
N GLY A 115 2.10 -23.69 1.65
CA GLY A 115 3.23 -24.19 0.83
C GLY A 115 4.00 -23.07 0.15
N LEU A 116 3.31 -22.02 -0.35
CA LEU A 116 3.97 -20.86 -0.96
C LEU A 116 4.80 -20.09 0.08
N ILE A 117 4.21 -19.74 1.23
CA ILE A 117 4.89 -18.98 2.29
C ILE A 117 6.11 -19.73 2.79
N ARG A 118 5.97 -21.03 3.06
CA ARG A 118 7.10 -21.87 3.55
C ARG A 118 8.19 -22.03 2.50
N SER A 119 7.82 -22.20 1.22
CA SER A 119 8.80 -22.34 0.13
C SER A 119 9.56 -21.06 -0.14
N LEU A 120 8.89 -19.93 -0.07
CA LEU A 120 9.54 -18.62 -0.23
C LEU A 120 10.43 -18.27 0.97
N ASN A 121 10.06 -18.69 2.16
CA ASN A 121 10.62 -18.22 3.43
C ASN A 121 10.66 -16.69 3.52
N LEU A 122 9.60 -16.05 3.04
CA LEU A 122 9.39 -14.61 2.94
C LEU A 122 7.92 -14.29 3.18
N LEU A 123 7.63 -13.09 3.69
CA LEU A 123 6.27 -12.58 3.75
C LEU A 123 6.01 -11.61 2.58
N PRO A 124 5.19 -12.02 1.59
CA PRO A 124 4.85 -11.17 0.46
C PRO A 124 3.88 -10.08 0.87
N CYS A 125 4.00 -8.92 0.26
CA CYS A 125 2.99 -7.87 0.34
C CYS A 125 1.67 -8.35 -0.29
N SER A 126 0.54 -7.88 0.23
CA SER A 126 -0.80 -8.30 -0.20
C SER A 126 -1.10 -8.05 -1.70
N TYR A 127 -0.46 -7.08 -2.34
CA TYR A 127 -0.59 -6.88 -3.79
C TYR A 127 -0.09 -8.06 -4.61
N LEU A 128 0.81 -8.89 -4.05
CA LEU A 128 1.29 -10.11 -4.71
C LEU A 128 0.22 -11.20 -4.81
N LEU A 129 -0.94 -11.06 -4.16
CA LEU A 129 -2.11 -11.89 -4.42
C LEU A 129 -2.52 -11.83 -5.89
N TYR A 130 -2.50 -10.65 -6.50
CA TYR A 130 -2.81 -10.48 -7.94
C TYR A 130 -1.79 -11.17 -8.85
N TYR A 131 -0.62 -11.50 -8.34
CA TYR A 131 0.41 -12.25 -9.07
C TYR A 131 0.33 -13.75 -8.81
N PHE A 132 0.28 -14.17 -7.54
CA PHE A 132 0.31 -15.58 -7.17
C PHE A 132 -1.06 -16.29 -7.23
N LYS A 133 -2.15 -15.53 -7.15
CA LYS A 133 -3.53 -16.03 -7.10
C LYS A 133 -4.42 -15.32 -8.14
N GLN A 134 -3.93 -15.19 -9.34
CA GLN A 134 -4.60 -14.45 -10.42
C GLN A 134 -6.04 -14.91 -10.67
N LYS A 135 -6.26 -16.24 -10.71
CA LYS A 135 -7.58 -16.81 -11.02
C LYS A 135 -8.58 -16.51 -9.92
N GLU A 136 -8.16 -16.71 -8.67
CA GLU A 136 -9.00 -16.46 -7.50
C GLU A 136 -9.32 -14.97 -7.36
N MET A 137 -8.31 -14.12 -7.50
CA MET A 137 -8.49 -12.67 -7.45
C MET A 137 -9.40 -12.17 -8.56
N LEU A 138 -9.23 -12.68 -9.80
CA LEU A 138 -10.10 -12.32 -10.92
C LEU A 138 -11.55 -12.74 -10.65
N ALA A 139 -11.77 -13.94 -10.12
CA ALA A 139 -13.11 -14.42 -9.82
C ALA A 139 -13.81 -13.54 -8.75
N ILE A 140 -13.08 -13.12 -7.72
CA ILE A 140 -13.57 -12.22 -6.69
C ILE A 140 -13.90 -10.85 -7.29
N GLU A 141 -12.98 -10.25 -8.04
CA GLU A 141 -13.15 -8.93 -8.66
C GLU A 141 -14.34 -8.91 -9.65
N MET A 142 -14.49 -9.96 -10.45
CA MET A 142 -15.64 -10.09 -11.35
C MET A 142 -16.95 -10.24 -10.56
N GLY A 143 -16.95 -11.02 -9.48
CA GLY A 143 -18.10 -11.12 -8.59
C GLY A 143 -18.51 -9.78 -7.98
N GLU A 144 -17.56 -8.97 -7.54
CA GLU A 144 -17.82 -7.61 -7.03
C GLU A 144 -18.25 -6.65 -8.15
N TYR A 145 -17.67 -6.77 -9.34
CA TYR A 145 -18.07 -5.94 -10.49
C TYR A 145 -19.57 -6.12 -10.81
N TYR A 146 -20.06 -7.35 -10.86
CA TYR A 146 -21.47 -7.62 -11.13
C TYR A 146 -22.44 -7.15 -10.04
N LYS A 147 -21.94 -6.98 -8.81
CA LYS A 147 -22.70 -6.41 -7.69
C LYS A 147 -22.62 -4.88 -7.63
N GLY A 148 -21.83 -4.23 -8.50
CA GLY A 148 -21.57 -2.79 -8.45
C GLY A 148 -20.60 -2.37 -7.34
N GLY A 149 -19.84 -3.32 -6.80
CA GLY A 149 -18.87 -3.15 -5.71
C GLY A 149 -17.40 -3.14 -6.13
N ALA A 150 -17.10 -3.30 -7.41
CA ALA A 150 -15.71 -3.21 -7.88
C ALA A 150 -15.09 -1.85 -7.52
N ARG A 151 -13.80 -1.85 -7.20
CA ARG A 151 -13.11 -0.66 -6.70
C ARG A 151 -13.34 0.59 -7.54
N ALA A 152 -13.28 0.49 -8.86
CA ALA A 152 -13.53 1.61 -9.76
C ALA A 152 -14.97 2.16 -9.62
N GLN A 153 -15.97 1.28 -9.52
CA GLN A 153 -17.37 1.66 -9.34
C GLN A 153 -17.60 2.37 -8.00
N VAL A 154 -16.97 1.86 -6.93
CA VAL A 154 -17.03 2.50 -5.60
C VAL A 154 -16.38 3.88 -5.62
N VAL A 155 -15.19 4.01 -6.22
CA VAL A 155 -14.47 5.28 -6.31
C VAL A 155 -15.28 6.31 -7.11
N GLN A 156 -15.81 5.95 -8.27
CA GLN A 156 -16.68 6.85 -9.06
C GLN A 156 -17.90 7.35 -8.28
N LYS A 157 -18.51 6.47 -7.49
CA LYS A 157 -19.65 6.84 -6.64
C LYS A 157 -19.25 7.84 -5.56
N VAL A 158 -18.12 7.59 -4.88
CA VAL A 158 -17.59 8.49 -3.83
C VAL A 158 -17.17 9.83 -4.43
N GLU A 159 -16.46 9.85 -5.56
CA GLU A 159 -16.09 11.08 -6.25
C GLU A 159 -17.31 11.92 -6.61
N LYS A 160 -18.35 11.29 -7.18
CA LYS A 160 -19.57 12.00 -7.53
C LYS A 160 -20.21 12.66 -6.29
N GLN A 161 -20.25 11.97 -5.16
CA GLN A 161 -20.76 12.50 -3.90
C GLN A 161 -19.89 13.66 -3.38
N LEU A 162 -18.56 13.52 -3.44
CA LEU A 162 -17.64 14.58 -3.03
C LEU A 162 -17.77 15.83 -3.89
N PHE A 163 -17.88 15.68 -5.22
CA PHE A 163 -18.09 16.83 -6.11
C PHE A 163 -19.40 17.55 -5.84
N GLU A 164 -20.47 16.84 -5.49
CA GLU A 164 -21.72 17.50 -5.06
C GLU A 164 -21.53 18.30 -3.76
N LEU A 165 -20.81 17.75 -2.78
CA LEU A 165 -20.48 18.46 -1.55
C LEU A 165 -19.62 19.72 -1.80
N TYR A 166 -18.63 19.62 -2.68
CA TYR A 166 -17.73 20.74 -3.00
C TYR A 166 -18.40 21.88 -3.78
N LYS A 167 -19.62 21.70 -4.30
CA LYS A 167 -20.43 22.79 -4.86
C LYS A 167 -20.96 23.75 -3.79
N ASN A 168 -20.94 23.35 -2.52
CA ASN A 168 -21.36 24.19 -1.42
C ASN A 168 -20.27 25.22 -1.07
N PRO A 169 -20.47 26.53 -1.32
CA PRO A 169 -19.47 27.57 -1.02
C PRO A 169 -19.22 27.76 0.48
N GLU A 170 -20.11 27.27 1.33
CA GLU A 170 -20.01 27.36 2.80
C GLU A 170 -19.23 26.18 3.40
N LEU A 171 -18.75 25.26 2.58
CA LEU A 171 -18.00 24.09 3.05
C LEU A 171 -16.61 24.52 3.54
N LYS A 172 -16.43 24.64 4.86
CA LYS A 172 -15.19 25.08 5.50
C LYS A 172 -14.33 23.93 6.05
N VAL A 173 -14.87 22.74 6.13
CA VAL A 173 -14.22 21.57 6.72
C VAL A 173 -14.33 20.39 5.78
N LYS A 174 -13.25 19.59 5.66
CA LYS A 174 -13.29 18.36 4.88
C LYS A 174 -14.42 17.46 5.37
N PRO A 175 -15.31 16.99 4.49
CA PRO A 175 -16.35 16.02 4.86
C PRO A 175 -15.72 14.76 5.49
N LYS A 176 -16.38 14.22 6.50
CA LYS A 176 -15.99 12.90 7.03
C LYS A 176 -16.40 11.85 6.01
N GLU A 177 -15.47 10.95 5.69
CA GLU A 177 -15.69 9.78 4.84
C GLU A 177 -16.58 8.76 5.51
#